data_88481cef0eff587a6d9ba6c20a3d7038
#
_entry.id   88481cef0eff587a6d9ba6c20a3d7038
#
_cell.length_a   1.000
_cell.length_b   1.000
_cell.length_c   1.000
_cell.angle_alpha   90.00
_cell.angle_beta   90.00
_cell.angle_gamma   90.00
#
_symmetry.space_group_name_H-M   'P 1'
#
loop_
_entity.id
_entity.type
_entity.pdbx_description
1 polymer ?
#
loop_
_entity_poly.entity_id
_entity_poly.type
_entity_poly.pdbx_seq_one_letter_code
_entity_poly.pdbx_strand_id
1 'polypeptide(L)'
;MAWFTQVFAVLLLIWIALNGLSGLVIGSLAALAGAGLGAWLAPEAPYPWHPWRWLVFIGFFLWESFKGGSDVAARALHPGLPIDPRFHEYAIKLPVGKPTTLLVSFISLLPGTLSVALDRQHQRLVVHALTDSAMESVVRLERQLVQVFGSARPRP
;
A
#
# COMPACT_ATOMS: atom_id res chain seq x y z
N MET A 1 -10.74 6.02 -20.40
CA MET A 1 -10.20 4.89 -21.18
C MET A 1 -8.88 4.36 -20.59
N ALA A 2 -7.87 5.19 -20.29
CA ALA A 2 -6.59 4.72 -19.74
C ALA A 2 -6.70 3.85 -18.46
N TRP A 3 -7.61 4.16 -17.54
CA TRP A 3 -7.79 3.39 -16.32
C TRP A 3 -8.35 1.98 -16.57
N PHE A 4 -9.33 1.86 -17.46
CA PHE A 4 -9.91 0.57 -17.85
C PHE A 4 -8.85 -0.36 -18.46
N THR A 5 -8.06 0.15 -19.41
CA THR A 5 -6.99 -0.64 -20.07
C THR A 5 -5.92 -1.06 -19.07
N GLN A 6 -5.62 -0.22 -18.08
CA GLN A 6 -4.64 -0.54 -17.02
C GLN A 6 -5.14 -1.66 -16.12
N VAL A 7 -6.37 -1.56 -15.63
CA VAL A 7 -6.97 -2.60 -14.77
C VAL A 7 -7.10 -3.91 -15.54
N PHE A 8 -7.56 -3.86 -16.81
CA PHE A 8 -7.62 -5.02 -17.68
C PHE A 8 -6.24 -5.68 -17.82
N ALA A 9 -5.20 -4.90 -18.14
CA ALA A 9 -3.84 -5.43 -18.31
C ALA A 9 -3.31 -6.07 -17.01
N VAL A 10 -3.54 -5.44 -15.85
CA VAL A 10 -3.11 -5.99 -14.55
C VAL A 10 -3.84 -7.30 -14.25
N LEU A 11 -5.16 -7.35 -14.43
CA LEU A 11 -5.95 -8.57 -14.19
C LEU A 11 -5.54 -9.69 -15.12
N LEU A 12 -5.26 -9.38 -16.40
CA LEU A 12 -4.79 -10.36 -17.36
C LEU A 12 -3.39 -10.88 -17.03
N LEU A 13 -2.48 -10.00 -16.59
CA LEU A 13 -1.14 -10.40 -16.12
C LEU A 13 -1.23 -11.31 -14.89
N ILE A 14 -2.10 -11.00 -13.93
CA ILE A 14 -2.35 -11.86 -12.76
C ILE A 14 -2.88 -13.23 -13.23
N TRP A 15 -3.83 -13.24 -14.18
CA TRP A 15 -4.34 -14.49 -14.72
C TRP A 15 -3.23 -15.35 -15.33
N ILE A 16 -2.39 -14.74 -16.18
CA ILE A 16 -1.27 -15.42 -16.83
C ILE A 16 -0.26 -15.94 -15.79
N ALA A 17 0.03 -15.17 -14.77
CA ALA A 17 0.95 -15.57 -13.70
C ALA A 17 0.44 -16.78 -12.89
N LEU A 18 -0.88 -16.89 -12.70
CA LEU A 18 -1.49 -17.98 -11.92
C LEU A 18 -1.81 -19.22 -12.77
N ASN A 19 -2.21 -19.05 -14.03
CA ASN A 19 -2.72 -20.11 -14.89
C ASN A 19 -1.88 -20.37 -16.15
N GLY A 20 -0.80 -19.61 -16.34
CA GLY A 20 -0.03 -19.61 -17.59
C GLY A 20 -0.87 -19.12 -18.77
N LEU A 21 -0.54 -19.60 -19.97
CA LEU A 21 -1.29 -19.26 -21.20
C LEU A 21 -2.57 -20.09 -21.39
N SER A 22 -2.82 -21.05 -20.49
CA SER A 22 -4.02 -21.87 -20.53
C SER A 22 -5.25 -21.04 -20.16
N GLY A 23 -6.32 -21.17 -20.93
CA GLY A 23 -7.58 -20.48 -20.63
C GLY A 23 -7.56 -18.96 -20.84
N LEU A 24 -6.68 -18.44 -21.73
CA LEU A 24 -6.61 -16.99 -22.03
C LEU A 24 -7.97 -16.37 -22.41
N VAL A 25 -8.84 -17.12 -23.07
CA VAL A 25 -10.19 -16.64 -23.42
C VAL A 25 -11.00 -16.36 -22.15
N ILE A 26 -11.01 -17.32 -21.21
CA ILE A 26 -11.72 -17.16 -19.93
C ILE A 26 -11.07 -16.04 -19.10
N GLY A 27 -9.74 -16.01 -19.04
CA GLY A 27 -8.99 -14.97 -18.37
C GLY A 27 -9.26 -13.57 -18.92
N SER A 28 -9.33 -13.44 -20.24
CA SER A 28 -9.66 -12.17 -20.91
C SER A 28 -11.08 -11.72 -20.61
N LEU A 29 -12.05 -12.64 -20.65
CA LEU A 29 -13.44 -12.33 -20.29
C LEU A 29 -13.58 -11.93 -18.82
N ALA A 30 -12.91 -12.63 -17.90
CA ALA A 30 -12.90 -12.29 -16.49
C ALA A 30 -12.23 -10.93 -16.23
N ALA A 31 -11.10 -10.65 -16.90
CA ALA A 31 -10.41 -9.37 -16.81
C ALA A 31 -11.25 -8.21 -17.38
N LEU A 32 -11.97 -8.43 -18.51
CA LEU A 32 -12.90 -7.44 -19.07
C LEU A 32 -14.06 -7.15 -18.12
N ALA A 33 -14.69 -8.20 -17.57
CA ALA A 33 -15.76 -8.04 -16.60
C ALA A 33 -15.28 -7.31 -15.34
N GLY A 34 -14.12 -7.68 -14.79
CA GLY A 34 -13.54 -7.04 -13.63
C GLY A 34 -13.17 -5.57 -13.87
N ALA A 35 -12.57 -5.26 -15.04
CA ALA A 35 -12.26 -3.88 -15.41
C ALA A 35 -13.53 -3.04 -15.64
N GLY A 36 -14.58 -3.63 -16.24
CA GLY A 36 -15.88 -2.99 -16.42
C GLY A 36 -16.59 -2.69 -15.11
N LEU A 37 -16.69 -3.68 -14.22
CA LEU A 37 -17.25 -3.51 -12.89
C LEU A 37 -16.47 -2.46 -12.07
N GLY A 38 -15.14 -2.51 -12.12
CA GLY A 38 -14.29 -1.53 -11.45
C GLY A 38 -14.51 -0.10 -11.97
N ALA A 39 -14.71 0.07 -13.29
CA ALA A 39 -15.02 1.37 -13.88
C ALA A 39 -16.41 1.89 -13.46
N TRP A 40 -17.37 0.99 -13.31
CA TRP A 40 -18.71 1.33 -12.88
C TRP A 40 -18.80 1.67 -11.39
N LEU A 41 -18.10 0.92 -10.54
CA LEU A 41 -18.11 1.11 -9.07
C LEU A 41 -17.24 2.27 -8.60
N ALA A 42 -16.19 2.64 -9.34
CA ALA A 42 -15.24 3.69 -8.96
C ALA A 42 -15.07 4.72 -10.09
N PRO A 43 -16.09 5.58 -10.34
CA PRO A 43 -16.04 6.58 -11.41
C PRO A 43 -15.07 7.74 -11.15
N GLU A 44 -14.36 7.76 -10.03
CA GLU A 44 -13.41 8.79 -9.69
C GLU A 44 -12.28 8.87 -10.73
N ALA A 45 -11.77 10.11 -10.95
CA ALA A 45 -10.68 10.36 -11.87
C ALA A 45 -9.46 9.47 -11.56
N PRO A 46 -8.89 8.81 -12.57
CA PRO A 46 -7.73 7.97 -12.35
C PRO A 46 -6.55 8.81 -11.89
N TYR A 47 -5.86 8.36 -10.84
CA TYR A 47 -4.56 8.92 -10.48
C TYR A 47 -3.57 8.69 -11.63
N PRO A 48 -2.69 9.66 -11.94
CA PRO A 48 -1.70 9.50 -12.99
C PRO A 48 -0.81 8.29 -12.65
N TRP A 49 -0.89 7.27 -13.47
CA TRP A 49 -0.10 6.07 -13.27
C TRP A 49 1.32 6.27 -13.84
N HIS A 50 2.31 6.21 -12.95
CA HIS A 50 3.71 6.22 -13.31
C HIS A 50 4.31 4.85 -12.98
N PRO A 51 4.36 3.89 -13.93
CA PRO A 51 4.78 2.50 -13.65
C PRO A 51 6.18 2.44 -13.04
N TRP A 52 7.10 3.31 -13.46
CA TRP A 52 8.44 3.39 -12.89
C TRP A 52 8.43 3.75 -11.38
N ARG A 53 7.59 4.68 -10.97
CA ARG A 53 7.47 5.05 -9.56
C ARG A 53 6.90 3.91 -8.71
N TRP A 54 5.99 3.13 -9.29
CA TRP A 54 5.47 1.92 -8.65
C TRP A 54 6.54 0.83 -8.50
N LEU A 55 7.39 0.61 -9.50
CA LEU A 55 8.50 -0.34 -9.42
C LEU A 55 9.49 0.05 -8.32
N VAL A 56 9.86 1.34 -8.24
CA VAL A 56 10.71 1.87 -7.16
C VAL A 56 10.04 1.67 -5.79
N PHE A 57 8.74 1.97 -5.69
CA PHE A 57 7.97 1.77 -4.46
C PHE A 57 7.93 0.30 -4.03
N ILE A 58 7.68 -0.62 -4.96
CA ILE A 58 7.66 -2.07 -4.68
C ILE A 58 9.04 -2.53 -4.18
N GLY A 59 10.11 -2.14 -4.85
CA GLY A 59 11.48 -2.46 -4.41
C GLY A 59 11.79 -1.94 -3.01
N PHE A 60 11.39 -0.69 -2.73
CA PHE A 60 11.50 -0.10 -1.40
C PHE A 60 10.67 -0.88 -0.36
N PHE A 61 9.42 -1.21 -0.67
CA PHE A 61 8.52 -1.93 0.23
C PHE A 61 9.04 -3.32 0.57
N LEU A 62 9.54 -4.07 -0.42
CA LEU A 62 10.14 -5.38 -0.21
C LEU A 62 11.38 -5.28 0.69
N TRP A 63 12.23 -4.28 0.47
CA TRP A 63 13.40 -4.04 1.31
C TRP A 63 13.04 -3.72 2.76
N GLU A 64 12.09 -2.78 2.98
CA GLU A 64 11.60 -2.44 4.33
C GLU A 64 10.93 -3.66 5.00
N SER A 65 10.17 -4.45 4.24
CA SER A 65 9.54 -5.69 4.76
C SER A 65 10.58 -6.72 5.17
N PHE A 66 11.62 -6.91 4.37
CA PHE A 66 12.72 -7.83 4.71
C PHE A 66 13.47 -7.36 5.95
N LYS A 67 13.84 -6.08 6.00
CA LYS A 67 14.55 -5.47 7.14
C LYS A 67 13.70 -5.54 8.42
N GLY A 68 12.43 -5.13 8.35
CA GLY A 68 11.51 -5.18 9.48
C GLY A 68 11.23 -6.61 9.95
N GLY A 69 11.05 -7.55 9.02
CA GLY A 69 10.88 -8.97 9.33
C GLY A 69 12.09 -9.57 10.02
N SER A 70 13.30 -9.24 9.56
CA SER A 70 14.55 -9.67 10.18
C SER A 70 14.71 -9.10 11.61
N ASP A 71 14.36 -7.81 11.81
CA ASP A 71 14.40 -7.18 13.14
C ASP A 71 13.40 -7.83 14.12
N VAL A 72 12.16 -8.05 13.67
CA VAL A 72 11.13 -8.73 14.47
C VAL A 72 11.55 -10.17 14.81
N ALA A 73 12.08 -10.91 13.84
CA ALA A 73 12.57 -12.28 14.05
C ALA A 73 13.75 -12.31 15.06
N ALA A 74 14.72 -11.39 14.92
CA ALA A 74 15.83 -11.30 15.84
C ALA A 74 15.39 -10.99 17.28
N ARG A 75 14.41 -10.09 17.44
CA ARG A 75 13.82 -9.78 18.76
C ARG A 75 13.03 -10.94 19.33
N ALA A 76 12.25 -11.64 18.51
CA ALA A 76 11.48 -12.80 18.95
C ALA A 76 12.35 -13.97 19.43
N LEU A 77 13.55 -14.11 18.84
CA LEU A 77 14.53 -15.12 19.25
C LEU A 77 15.42 -14.65 20.41
N HIS A 78 15.39 -13.37 20.76
CA HIS A 78 16.23 -12.85 21.84
C HIS A 78 15.63 -13.16 23.22
N PRO A 79 16.39 -13.74 24.17
CA PRO A 79 15.87 -14.12 25.50
C PRO A 79 15.21 -12.98 26.28
N GLY A 80 15.69 -11.74 26.08
CA GLY A 80 15.18 -10.53 26.75
C GLY A 80 13.98 -9.89 26.06
N LEU A 81 13.53 -10.40 24.90
CA LEU A 81 12.42 -9.89 24.11
C LEU A 81 12.36 -8.35 24.06
N PRO A 82 13.35 -7.65 23.48
CA PRO A 82 13.47 -6.19 23.56
C PRO A 82 12.46 -5.50 22.63
N ILE A 83 11.20 -5.44 23.07
CA ILE A 83 10.10 -4.73 22.43
C ILE A 83 9.57 -3.65 23.36
N ASP A 84 9.06 -2.53 22.79
CA ASP A 84 8.42 -1.44 23.50
C ASP A 84 7.18 -1.00 22.71
N PRO A 85 6.09 -1.81 22.74
CA PRO A 85 4.93 -1.58 21.92
C PRO A 85 4.19 -0.33 22.38
N ARG A 86 3.96 0.60 21.44
CA ARG A 86 3.29 1.88 21.71
C ARG A 86 2.28 2.22 20.61
N PHE A 87 1.30 3.04 20.98
CA PHE A 87 0.39 3.69 20.05
C PHE A 87 0.92 5.09 19.72
N HIS A 88 1.02 5.38 18.41
CA HIS A 88 1.46 6.67 17.92
C HIS A 88 0.34 7.31 17.09
N GLU A 89 0.04 8.59 17.38
CA GLU A 89 -0.79 9.38 16.48
C GLU A 89 0.08 9.92 15.35
N TYR A 90 -0.32 9.64 14.11
CA TYR A 90 0.39 10.03 12.92
C TYR A 90 -0.48 10.92 12.02
N ALA A 91 -0.01 12.11 11.71
CA ALA A 91 -0.68 13.02 10.78
C ALA A 91 -0.33 12.65 9.34
N ILE A 92 -1.34 12.27 8.56
CA ILE A 92 -1.19 11.84 7.16
C ILE A 92 -1.02 13.07 6.26
N LYS A 93 -0.01 13.01 5.38
CA LYS A 93 0.31 14.06 4.37
C LYS A 93 -0.22 13.72 2.98
N LEU A 94 -0.70 12.50 2.77
CA LEU A 94 -1.27 12.06 1.51
C LEU A 94 -2.67 12.65 1.28
N PRO A 95 -3.10 12.80 0.00
CA PRO A 95 -4.47 13.18 -0.32
C PRO A 95 -5.49 12.19 0.24
N VAL A 96 -6.65 12.70 0.67
CA VAL A 96 -7.78 11.86 1.10
C VAL A 96 -8.22 10.95 -0.04
N GLY A 97 -8.61 9.72 0.27
CA GLY A 97 -9.12 8.74 -0.69
C GLY A 97 -8.18 7.55 -0.88
N LYS A 98 -8.03 7.10 -2.12
CA LYS A 98 -7.21 5.91 -2.47
C LYS A 98 -5.78 5.94 -1.91
N PRO A 99 -5.01 7.07 -1.97
CA PRO A 99 -3.67 7.13 -1.40
C PRO A 99 -3.63 6.87 0.10
N THR A 100 -4.55 7.46 0.86
CA THR A 100 -4.67 7.23 2.30
C THR A 100 -5.03 5.78 2.62
N THR A 101 -5.96 5.18 1.86
CA THR A 101 -6.34 3.77 2.04
C THR A 101 -5.15 2.84 1.79
N LEU A 102 -4.37 3.11 0.73
CA LEU A 102 -3.17 2.33 0.44
C LEU A 102 -2.10 2.48 1.53
N LEU A 103 -1.87 3.70 2.04
CA LEU A 103 -0.95 3.92 3.16
C LEU A 103 -1.33 3.06 4.36
N VAL A 104 -2.60 3.10 4.79
CA VAL A 104 -3.12 2.32 5.92
C VAL A 104 -2.91 0.82 5.71
N SER A 105 -3.19 0.33 4.48
CA SER A 105 -2.97 -1.08 4.12
C SER A 105 -1.50 -1.46 4.17
N PHE A 106 -0.61 -0.66 3.58
CA PHE A 106 0.82 -0.96 3.56
C PHE A 106 1.46 -0.87 4.96
N ILE A 107 1.01 0.05 5.84
CA ILE A 107 1.46 0.10 7.23
C ILE A 107 1.14 -1.22 7.94
N SER A 108 -0.07 -1.77 7.73
CA SER A 108 -0.47 -3.05 8.34
C SER A 108 0.23 -4.26 7.73
N LEU A 109 0.83 -4.13 6.54
CA LEU A 109 1.66 -5.16 5.91
C LEU A 109 3.14 -5.08 6.31
N LEU A 110 3.60 -3.94 6.84
CA LEU A 110 4.97 -3.80 7.33
C LEU A 110 5.13 -4.56 8.66
N PRO A 111 6.19 -5.39 8.80
CA PRO A 111 6.46 -6.08 10.05
C PRO A 111 6.69 -5.10 11.21
N GLY A 112 6.04 -5.38 12.33
CA GLY A 112 6.17 -4.56 13.53
C GLY A 112 5.27 -3.33 13.59
N THR A 113 4.36 -3.13 12.62
CA THR A 113 3.38 -2.03 12.62
C THR A 113 1.97 -2.52 12.32
N LEU A 114 0.98 -1.83 12.87
CA LEU A 114 -0.44 -2.09 12.62
C LEU A 114 -1.21 -0.77 12.62
N SER A 115 -2.01 -0.53 11.59
CA SER A 115 -2.97 0.56 11.54
C SER A 115 -4.18 0.22 12.38
N VAL A 116 -4.48 1.04 13.41
CA VAL A 116 -5.53 0.75 14.40
C VAL A 116 -6.79 1.53 14.14
N ALA A 117 -6.68 2.84 13.94
CA ALA A 117 -7.83 3.71 13.72
C ALA A 117 -7.46 4.85 12.77
N LEU A 118 -8.36 5.14 11.82
CA LEU A 118 -8.20 6.23 10.87
C LEU A 118 -9.30 7.29 11.08
N ASP A 119 -8.88 8.47 11.51
CA ASP A 119 -9.72 9.67 11.47
C ASP A 119 -9.55 10.35 10.10
N ARG A 120 -10.56 10.15 9.23
CA ARG A 120 -10.55 10.72 7.88
C ARG A 120 -10.79 12.24 7.87
N GLN A 121 -11.48 12.76 8.88
CA GLN A 121 -11.81 14.19 8.96
C GLN A 121 -10.56 15.02 9.27
N HIS A 122 -9.78 14.56 10.25
CA HIS A 122 -8.56 15.23 10.69
C HIS A 122 -7.29 14.67 10.07
N GLN A 123 -7.39 13.68 9.17
CA GLN A 123 -6.26 12.98 8.53
C GLN A 123 -5.25 12.45 9.56
N ARG A 124 -5.74 11.86 10.64
CA ARG A 124 -4.93 11.24 11.69
C ARG A 124 -5.08 9.73 11.66
N LEU A 125 -3.97 9.04 11.82
CA LEU A 125 -3.90 7.59 11.90
C LEU A 125 -3.28 7.19 13.24
N VAL A 126 -3.94 6.31 13.97
CA VAL A 126 -3.34 5.66 15.13
C VAL A 126 -2.63 4.40 14.63
N VAL A 127 -1.34 4.35 14.86
CA VAL A 127 -0.46 3.23 14.50
C VAL A 127 0.03 2.57 15.78
N HIS A 128 -0.15 1.27 15.90
CA HIS A 128 0.52 0.46 16.90
C HIS A 128 1.87 0.00 16.34
N ALA A 129 2.96 0.37 16.97
CA ALA A 129 4.31 -0.01 16.56
C ALA A 129 5.01 -0.78 17.69
N LEU A 130 5.72 -1.86 17.34
CA LEU A 130 6.48 -2.68 18.31
C LEU A 130 7.73 -1.96 18.82
N THR A 131 8.23 -0.99 18.06
CA THR A 131 9.44 -0.23 18.36
C THR A 131 9.41 1.12 17.67
N ASP A 132 10.20 2.09 18.13
CA ASP A 132 10.35 3.38 17.47
C ASP A 132 10.93 3.25 16.05
N SER A 133 11.81 2.28 15.81
CA SER A 133 12.35 2.00 14.47
C SER A 133 11.28 1.55 13.48
N ALA A 134 10.24 0.83 13.94
CA ALA A 134 9.09 0.46 13.12
C ALA A 134 8.27 1.72 12.72
N MET A 135 8.13 2.70 13.64
CA MET A 135 7.46 3.96 13.32
C MET A 135 8.23 4.80 12.28
N GLU A 136 9.57 4.78 12.30
CA GLU A 136 10.37 5.41 11.25
C GLU A 136 10.10 4.81 9.86
N SER A 137 9.84 3.49 9.78
CA SER A 137 9.48 2.83 8.52
C SER A 137 8.14 3.33 7.97
N VAL A 138 7.18 3.66 8.84
CA VAL A 138 5.90 4.30 8.45
C VAL A 138 6.16 5.66 7.80
N VAL A 139 7.02 6.49 8.39
CA VAL A 139 7.37 7.81 7.83
C VAL A 139 8.04 7.68 6.46
N ARG A 140 8.97 6.71 6.31
CA ARG A 140 9.63 6.43 5.02
C ARG A 140 8.63 5.94 3.97
N LEU A 141 7.71 5.06 4.35
CA LEU A 141 6.67 4.52 3.49
C LEU A 141 5.77 5.64 2.93
N GLU A 142 5.28 6.54 3.80
CA GLU A 142 4.45 7.65 3.34
C GLU A 142 5.22 8.55 2.37
N ARG A 143 6.50 8.85 2.65
CA ARG A 143 7.34 9.66 1.76
C ARG A 143 7.44 9.05 0.35
N GLN A 144 7.55 7.74 0.25
CA GLN A 144 7.56 7.04 -1.04
C GLN A 144 6.20 7.11 -1.74
N LEU A 145 5.11 6.93 -0.99
CA LEU A 145 3.76 7.07 -1.55
C LEU A 145 3.46 8.50 -2.01
N VAL A 146 3.97 9.52 -1.33
CA VAL A 146 3.88 10.91 -1.78
C VAL A 146 4.58 11.12 -3.14
N GLN A 147 5.69 10.43 -3.40
CA GLN A 147 6.33 10.47 -4.72
C GLN A 147 5.46 9.84 -5.82
N VAL A 148 4.66 8.84 -5.48
CA VAL A 148 3.74 8.17 -6.41
C VAL A 148 2.49 9.01 -6.68
N PHE A 149 1.85 9.53 -5.63
CA PHE A 149 0.53 10.17 -5.69
C PHE A 149 0.55 11.70 -5.58
N GLY A 150 1.65 12.29 -5.13
CA GLY A 150 1.74 13.69 -4.75
C GLY A 150 1.34 13.95 -3.29
N SER A 151 1.67 15.13 -2.77
CA SER A 151 1.24 15.57 -1.43
C SER A 151 -0.20 16.07 -1.44
N ALA A 152 -0.86 16.00 -0.28
CA ALA A 152 -2.13 16.70 -0.08
C ALA A 152 -1.93 18.21 -0.34
N ARG A 153 -2.79 18.81 -1.17
CA ARG A 153 -2.83 20.27 -1.27
C ARG A 153 -3.34 20.80 0.07
N PRO A 154 -2.72 21.85 0.64
CA PRO A 154 -3.30 22.54 1.78
C PRO A 154 -4.74 22.92 1.41
N ARG A 155 -5.71 22.56 2.23
CA ARG A 155 -7.07 23.09 2.08
C ARG A 155 -7.02 24.57 2.42
N PRO A 156 -7.61 25.44 1.58
CA PRO A 156 -7.72 26.87 1.87
C PRO A 156 -8.52 27.12 3.16
#